data_f6ee7539e462acca7c078a8097f7a763
#
_entry.id   f6ee7539e462acca7c078a8097f7a763
#
_cell.length_a   1.000
_cell.length_b   1.000
_cell.length_c   1.000
_cell.angle_alpha   90.00
_cell.angle_beta   90.00
_cell.angle_gamma   90.00
#
_symmetry.space_group_name_H-M   'P 1'
#
loop_
_entity.id
_entity.type
_entity.pdbx_description
1 polymer ?
#
loop_
_entity_poly.entity_id
_entity_poly.type
_entity_poly.pdbx_seq_one_letter_code
_entity_poly.pdbx_strand_id
1 'polypeptide(L)'
;MKVTVVGAGAVGASCAEYIAIKNFASQVVILDIKDGFAEGKAMDLMQTASLNNFDTKIVGTTNDYSKTADSDICVITSGIPRKPGMTREELIGINAGIVKEVSAKLLEKSPNTIIIVVSNPMDTMTYLVHKTTGIQKNRIIGMGGALDSARFKYRLAEALDAPISDVDGMVIGGHSDKGMVPLISKATRNSIKVSNFLSAERLDKVREDTKVGGATLTKLLGTSAWYAPGAAVSSLVQSIACNHMKIFPCSALLDGEYGLHDLCIGVPVILGRNGIEKIIELDLDSADLNHLTESAEGVSKTNSLLGL
;
A
#
# COMPACT_ATOMS: atom_id res chain seq x y z
N MET A 1 2.06 13.80 -16.08
CA MET A 1 1.74 13.52 -14.67
C MET A 1 3.03 13.49 -13.87
N LYS A 2 3.02 14.14 -12.71
CA LYS A 2 4.13 14.18 -11.77
C LYS A 2 3.80 13.37 -10.52
N VAL A 3 4.71 12.51 -10.10
CA VAL A 3 4.57 11.69 -8.89
C VAL A 3 5.69 12.05 -7.92
N THR A 4 5.35 12.28 -6.66
CA THR A 4 6.35 12.45 -5.59
C THR A 4 6.36 11.22 -4.70
N VAL A 5 7.56 10.71 -4.38
CA VAL A 5 7.79 9.62 -3.42
C VAL A 5 8.61 10.19 -2.26
N VAL A 6 8.04 10.21 -1.06
CA VAL A 6 8.74 10.67 0.15
C VAL A 6 9.30 9.47 0.91
N GLY A 7 10.62 9.50 1.09
CA GLY A 7 11.44 8.41 1.59
C GLY A 7 12.21 7.74 0.46
N ALA A 8 13.54 7.89 0.42
CA ALA A 8 14.44 7.29 -0.58
C ALA A 8 14.99 5.91 -0.13
N GLY A 9 14.39 5.32 0.90
CA GLY A 9 14.73 3.97 1.35
C GLY A 9 14.43 2.91 0.26
N ALA A 10 14.64 1.64 0.58
CA ALA A 10 14.46 0.56 -0.38
C ALA A 10 13.06 0.53 -1.01
N VAL A 11 12.00 0.74 -0.23
CA VAL A 11 10.62 0.79 -0.73
C VAL A 11 10.40 1.97 -1.65
N GLY A 12 10.82 3.19 -1.24
CA GLY A 12 10.62 4.40 -2.06
C GLY A 12 11.41 4.36 -3.36
N ALA A 13 12.66 3.88 -3.34
CA ALA A 13 13.44 3.67 -4.55
C ALA A 13 12.78 2.67 -5.50
N SER A 14 12.29 1.53 -4.99
CA SER A 14 11.53 0.56 -5.79
C SER A 14 10.22 1.15 -6.36
N CYS A 15 9.52 1.98 -5.59
CA CYS A 15 8.34 2.69 -6.12
C CYS A 15 8.71 3.55 -7.33
N ALA A 16 9.77 4.36 -7.19
CA ALA A 16 10.24 5.23 -8.27
C ALA A 16 10.69 4.43 -9.50
N GLU A 17 11.43 3.35 -9.31
CA GLU A 17 11.88 2.44 -10.36
C GLU A 17 10.70 1.85 -11.14
N TYR A 18 9.74 1.20 -10.47
CA TYR A 18 8.60 0.59 -11.15
C TYR A 18 7.69 1.62 -11.83
N ILE A 19 7.54 2.83 -11.28
CA ILE A 19 6.80 3.91 -11.91
C ILE A 19 7.51 4.36 -13.19
N ALA A 20 8.83 4.53 -13.13
CA ALA A 20 9.64 4.96 -14.28
C ALA A 20 9.64 3.91 -15.41
N ILE A 21 9.90 2.64 -15.09
CA ILE A 21 9.92 1.55 -16.08
C ILE A 21 8.57 1.40 -16.80
N LYS A 22 7.46 1.62 -16.11
CA LYS A 22 6.12 1.61 -16.74
C LYS A 22 5.85 2.83 -17.64
N ASN A 23 6.67 3.85 -17.56
CA ASN A 23 6.74 5.00 -18.47
C ASN A 23 5.42 5.76 -18.69
N PHE A 24 4.55 5.82 -17.67
CA PHE A 24 3.29 6.56 -17.73
C PHE A 24 3.36 7.94 -17.06
N ALA A 25 4.37 8.17 -16.23
CA ALA A 25 4.62 9.45 -15.57
C ALA A 25 5.66 10.28 -16.36
N SER A 26 5.47 11.60 -16.43
CA SER A 26 6.49 12.48 -17.01
C SER A 26 7.65 12.73 -16.05
N GLN A 27 7.36 12.71 -14.74
CA GLN A 27 8.36 12.96 -13.70
C GLN A 27 8.06 12.18 -12.43
N VAL A 28 9.11 11.65 -11.79
CA VAL A 28 9.11 11.15 -10.42
C VAL A 28 10.09 11.97 -9.60
N VAL A 29 9.63 12.54 -8.48
CA VAL A 29 10.46 13.21 -7.50
C VAL A 29 10.66 12.27 -6.32
N ILE A 30 11.89 12.00 -5.93
CA ILE A 30 12.23 11.27 -4.72
C ILE A 30 12.72 12.30 -3.70
N LEU A 31 12.06 12.39 -2.55
CA LEU A 31 12.43 13.29 -1.47
C LEU A 31 12.84 12.50 -0.22
N ASP A 32 13.97 12.88 0.37
CA ASP A 32 14.44 12.32 1.65
C ASP A 32 15.04 13.43 2.53
N ILE A 33 15.16 13.16 3.82
CA ILE A 33 15.82 14.08 4.77
C ILE A 33 17.34 13.86 4.83
N LYS A 34 17.81 12.69 4.38
CA LYS A 34 19.23 12.34 4.39
C LYS A 34 19.94 12.99 3.21
N ASP A 35 20.93 13.82 3.53
CA ASP A 35 21.66 14.62 2.54
C ASP A 35 22.25 13.78 1.40
N GLY A 36 22.00 14.20 0.17
CA GLY A 36 22.47 13.58 -1.07
C GLY A 36 21.89 12.19 -1.38
N PHE A 37 21.12 11.59 -0.46
CA PHE A 37 20.69 10.20 -0.62
C PHE A 37 19.63 10.02 -1.70
N ALA A 38 18.65 10.91 -1.75
CA ALA A 38 17.62 10.89 -2.79
C ALA A 38 18.20 11.24 -4.17
N GLU A 39 19.11 12.19 -4.22
CA GLU A 39 19.84 12.58 -5.44
C GLU A 39 20.67 11.42 -6.00
N GLY A 40 21.38 10.70 -5.13
CA GLY A 40 22.15 9.51 -5.50
C GLY A 40 21.25 8.40 -6.05
N LYS A 41 20.10 8.13 -5.40
CA LYS A 41 19.10 7.17 -5.89
C LYS A 41 18.51 7.56 -7.23
N ALA A 42 18.17 8.83 -7.41
CA ALA A 42 17.63 9.33 -8.66
C ALA A 42 18.65 9.22 -9.81
N MET A 43 19.92 9.55 -9.55
CA MET A 43 21.00 9.44 -10.53
C MET A 43 21.21 7.97 -10.95
N ASP A 44 21.27 7.04 -10.01
CA ASP A 44 21.45 5.61 -10.27
C ASP A 44 20.27 5.06 -11.10
N LEU A 45 19.04 5.36 -10.71
CA LEU A 45 17.85 4.97 -11.47
C LEU A 45 17.80 5.58 -12.87
N MET A 46 18.19 6.85 -13.05
CA MET A 46 18.24 7.47 -14.38
C MET A 46 19.27 6.83 -15.31
N GLN A 47 20.35 6.26 -14.79
CA GLN A 47 21.32 5.52 -15.60
C GLN A 47 20.73 4.22 -16.18
N THR A 48 19.64 3.70 -15.61
CA THR A 48 18.94 2.53 -16.15
C THR A 48 17.98 2.88 -17.30
N ALA A 49 17.71 4.16 -17.55
CA ALA A 49 16.67 4.61 -18.48
C ALA A 49 16.88 4.07 -19.91
N SER A 50 18.09 4.15 -20.43
CA SER A 50 18.41 3.64 -21.78
C SER A 50 18.36 2.10 -21.88
N LEU A 51 18.58 1.41 -20.75
CA LEU A 51 18.55 -0.06 -20.68
C LEU A 51 17.12 -0.58 -20.57
N ASN A 52 16.24 0.17 -19.89
CA ASN A 52 14.86 -0.20 -19.63
C ASN A 52 13.84 0.55 -20.53
N ASN A 53 14.32 1.39 -21.46
CA ASN A 53 13.50 2.11 -22.45
C ASN A 53 12.38 2.95 -21.81
N PHE A 54 12.72 3.81 -20.84
CA PHE A 54 11.80 4.79 -20.30
C PHE A 54 12.34 6.22 -20.39
N ASP A 55 11.42 7.19 -20.50
CA ASP A 55 11.71 8.63 -20.58
C ASP A 55 11.26 9.39 -19.33
N THR A 56 10.65 8.72 -18.36
CA THR A 56 10.25 9.30 -17.09
C THR A 56 11.45 9.94 -16.40
N LYS A 57 11.39 11.26 -16.15
CA LYS A 57 12.47 11.97 -15.47
C LYS A 57 12.43 11.70 -13.97
N ILE A 58 13.48 11.13 -13.41
CA ILE A 58 13.60 10.93 -11.95
C ILE A 58 14.50 12.04 -11.38
N VAL A 59 14.02 12.71 -10.34
CA VAL A 59 14.74 13.81 -9.65
C VAL A 59 14.78 13.48 -8.16
N GLY A 60 15.98 13.48 -7.59
CA GLY A 60 16.18 13.40 -6.15
C GLY A 60 16.26 14.79 -5.52
N THR A 61 15.82 14.91 -4.25
CA THR A 61 15.97 16.15 -3.50
C THR A 61 16.03 15.90 -2.00
N THR A 62 16.96 16.60 -1.34
CA THR A 62 17.12 16.56 0.12
C THR A 62 16.29 17.66 0.75
N ASN A 63 15.23 17.27 1.49
CA ASN A 63 14.37 18.15 2.30
C ASN A 63 13.81 19.40 1.60
N ASP A 64 13.89 19.49 0.27
CA ASP A 64 13.35 20.62 -0.51
C ASP A 64 11.97 20.27 -1.08
N TYR A 65 10.93 20.58 -0.32
CA TYR A 65 9.54 20.38 -0.72
C TYR A 65 9.10 21.26 -1.90
N SER A 66 9.86 22.29 -2.30
CA SER A 66 9.53 23.08 -3.49
C SER A 66 9.53 22.22 -4.76
N LYS A 67 10.36 21.17 -4.79
CA LYS A 67 10.42 20.20 -5.89
C LYS A 67 9.19 19.31 -5.99
N THR A 68 8.41 19.19 -4.92
CA THR A 68 7.17 18.40 -4.91
C THR A 68 5.95 19.19 -5.41
N ALA A 69 6.09 20.48 -5.68
CA ALA A 69 4.99 21.33 -6.12
C ALA A 69 4.27 20.74 -7.35
N ASP A 70 2.95 20.88 -7.37
CA ASP A 70 2.07 20.41 -8.45
C ASP A 70 2.17 18.90 -8.73
N SER A 71 2.43 18.09 -7.70
CA SER A 71 2.38 16.64 -7.82
C SER A 71 0.94 16.15 -7.91
N ASP A 72 0.64 15.35 -8.92
CA ASP A 72 -0.68 14.71 -9.09
C ASP A 72 -0.89 13.61 -8.03
N ILE A 73 0.18 12.87 -7.71
CA ILE A 73 0.16 11.80 -6.71
C ILE A 73 1.38 11.92 -5.81
N CYS A 74 1.16 11.81 -4.51
CA CYS A 74 2.22 11.74 -3.51
C CYS A 74 2.18 10.40 -2.76
N VAL A 75 3.30 9.70 -2.74
CA VAL A 75 3.46 8.42 -2.05
C VAL A 75 4.29 8.63 -0.80
N ILE A 76 3.76 8.28 0.37
CA ILE A 76 4.45 8.44 1.65
C ILE A 76 4.99 7.07 2.08
N THR A 77 6.31 6.88 1.90
CA THR A 77 7.02 5.67 2.36
C THR A 77 7.94 5.98 3.55
N SER A 78 7.97 7.26 3.99
CA SER A 78 8.78 7.72 5.09
C SER A 78 8.28 7.19 6.42
N GLY A 79 9.22 6.84 7.30
CA GLY A 79 8.96 6.29 8.61
C GLY A 79 10.17 5.48 9.08
N ILE A 80 10.18 5.10 10.34
CA ILE A 80 11.23 4.23 10.87
C ILE A 80 10.71 2.80 11.02
N PRO A 81 11.55 1.79 10.78
CA PRO A 81 11.21 0.42 11.13
C PRO A 81 11.27 0.23 12.65
N ARG A 82 10.54 -0.76 13.15
CA ARG A 82 10.60 -1.13 14.57
C ARG A 82 12.02 -1.57 14.94
N LYS A 83 12.59 -0.94 15.94
CA LYS A 83 13.92 -1.30 16.49
C LYS A 83 13.77 -2.28 17.65
N PRO A 84 14.79 -3.12 17.95
CA PRO A 84 14.80 -3.93 19.15
C PRO A 84 14.60 -3.06 20.41
N GLY A 85 13.71 -3.49 21.30
CA GLY A 85 13.37 -2.76 22.53
C GLY A 85 12.31 -1.67 22.37
N MET A 86 11.93 -1.28 21.17
CA MET A 86 10.89 -0.27 20.93
C MET A 86 9.51 -0.86 21.14
N THR A 87 8.65 -0.18 21.89
CA THR A 87 7.25 -0.55 22.05
C THR A 87 6.46 -0.26 20.77
N ARG A 88 5.24 -0.80 20.67
CA ARG A 88 4.36 -0.51 19.53
C ARG A 88 3.88 0.95 19.57
N GLU A 89 3.59 1.44 20.75
CA GLU A 89 3.14 2.81 21.01
C GLU A 89 4.20 3.84 20.61
N GLU A 90 5.46 3.61 21.00
CA GLU A 90 6.59 4.46 20.59
C GLU A 90 6.75 4.51 19.08
N LEU A 91 6.68 3.37 18.40
CA LEU A 91 6.77 3.33 16.94
C LEU A 91 5.63 4.11 16.28
N ILE A 92 4.39 3.93 16.78
CA ILE A 92 3.21 4.64 16.27
C ILE A 92 3.38 6.13 16.46
N GLY A 93 3.78 6.59 17.65
CA GLY A 93 3.97 8.01 17.93
C GLY A 93 5.01 8.67 17.04
N ILE A 94 6.16 8.01 16.81
CA ILE A 94 7.21 8.53 15.93
C ILE A 94 6.72 8.60 14.49
N ASN A 95 6.15 7.52 13.97
CA ASN A 95 5.68 7.49 12.58
C ASN A 95 4.48 8.42 12.35
N ALA A 96 3.61 8.59 13.34
CA ALA A 96 2.51 9.55 13.27
C ALA A 96 3.03 10.99 13.14
N GLY A 97 4.05 11.37 13.92
CA GLY A 97 4.70 12.67 13.79
C GLY A 97 5.26 12.91 12.39
N ILE A 98 5.99 11.92 11.84
CA ILE A 98 6.58 11.99 10.50
C ILE A 98 5.48 12.11 9.43
N VAL A 99 4.49 11.23 9.44
CA VAL A 99 3.43 11.19 8.40
C VAL A 99 2.58 12.46 8.44
N LYS A 100 2.26 12.97 9.63
CA LYS A 100 1.52 14.23 9.81
C LYS A 100 2.29 15.41 9.20
N GLU A 101 3.57 15.55 9.52
CA GLU A 101 4.42 16.62 9.00
C GLU A 101 4.57 16.53 7.48
N VAL A 102 4.88 15.33 6.96
CA VAL A 102 5.06 15.09 5.52
C VAL A 102 3.78 15.39 4.75
N SER A 103 2.63 14.89 5.21
CA SER A 103 1.36 15.12 4.51
C SER A 103 0.98 16.60 4.47
N ALA A 104 1.21 17.35 5.56
CA ALA A 104 0.96 18.79 5.60
C ALA A 104 1.85 19.56 4.60
N LYS A 105 3.16 19.27 4.57
CA LYS A 105 4.11 19.91 3.64
C LYS A 105 3.82 19.56 2.17
N LEU A 106 3.40 18.33 1.90
CA LEU A 106 2.99 17.93 0.55
C LEU A 106 1.76 18.68 0.08
N LEU A 107 0.75 18.81 0.93
CA LEU A 107 -0.49 19.54 0.60
C LEU A 107 -0.28 21.05 0.45
N GLU A 108 0.67 21.65 1.18
CA GLU A 108 1.06 23.04 0.96
C GLU A 108 1.58 23.28 -0.46
N LYS A 109 2.32 22.34 -1.03
CA LYS A 109 2.90 22.45 -2.37
C LYS A 109 2.04 21.83 -3.47
N SER A 110 1.18 20.90 -3.12
CA SER A 110 0.34 20.12 -4.04
C SER A 110 -1.08 19.93 -3.47
N PRO A 111 -1.90 20.98 -3.37
CA PRO A 111 -3.20 20.95 -2.67
C PRO A 111 -4.21 19.99 -3.31
N ASN A 112 -4.03 19.67 -4.59
CA ASN A 112 -4.91 18.76 -5.34
C ASN A 112 -4.39 17.33 -5.45
N THR A 113 -3.26 16.99 -4.81
CA THR A 113 -2.65 15.67 -4.92
C THR A 113 -3.52 14.55 -4.34
N ILE A 114 -3.37 13.34 -4.86
CA ILE A 114 -3.84 12.11 -4.22
C ILE A 114 -2.69 11.56 -3.37
N ILE A 115 -2.97 11.20 -2.13
CA ILE A 115 -1.97 10.66 -1.20
C ILE A 115 -2.11 9.14 -1.11
N ILE A 116 -1.01 8.43 -1.36
CA ILE A 116 -0.91 6.98 -1.13
C ILE A 116 0.01 6.76 0.07
N VAL A 117 -0.51 6.16 1.13
CA VAL A 117 0.21 5.88 2.37
C VAL A 117 0.75 4.44 2.35
N VAL A 118 2.05 4.30 2.64
CA VAL A 118 2.76 3.01 2.74
C VAL A 118 3.39 2.82 4.11
N SER A 119 3.59 3.92 4.84
CA SER A 119 4.21 3.94 6.17
C SER A 119 3.41 3.14 7.20
N ASN A 120 4.08 2.32 8.00
CA ASN A 120 3.45 1.46 9.00
C ASN A 120 3.33 2.11 10.39
N PRO A 121 2.26 1.75 11.15
CA PRO A 121 1.13 0.88 10.81
C PRO A 121 0.23 1.52 9.75
N MET A 122 0.11 0.88 8.58
CA MET A 122 -0.38 1.52 7.36
C MET A 122 -1.84 2.03 7.48
N ASP A 123 -2.76 1.23 8.00
CA ASP A 123 -4.17 1.64 8.17
C ASP A 123 -4.29 2.82 9.14
N THR A 124 -3.55 2.78 10.25
CA THR A 124 -3.51 3.85 11.25
C THR A 124 -2.89 5.13 10.69
N MET A 125 -1.82 5.02 9.88
CA MET A 125 -1.22 6.19 9.23
C MET A 125 -2.14 6.76 8.15
N THR A 126 -2.87 5.94 7.42
CA THR A 126 -3.89 6.37 6.46
C THR A 126 -5.02 7.13 7.16
N TYR A 127 -5.50 6.60 8.28
CA TYR A 127 -6.49 7.27 9.12
C TYR A 127 -5.97 8.60 9.68
N LEU A 128 -4.71 8.65 10.15
CA LEU A 128 -4.07 9.88 10.63
C LEU A 128 -4.06 10.97 9.54
N VAL A 129 -3.63 10.62 8.31
CA VAL A 129 -3.63 11.57 7.18
C VAL A 129 -5.04 12.11 6.96
N HIS A 130 -6.05 11.24 6.99
CA HIS A 130 -7.44 11.67 6.85
C HIS A 130 -7.85 12.67 7.94
N LYS A 131 -7.59 12.34 9.22
CA LYS A 131 -7.99 13.19 10.36
C LYS A 131 -7.23 14.52 10.44
N THR A 132 -6.01 14.58 9.94
CA THR A 132 -5.15 15.76 10.13
C THR A 132 -5.11 16.69 8.93
N THR A 133 -5.49 16.23 7.74
CA THR A 133 -5.39 17.04 6.52
C THR A 133 -6.71 17.64 6.04
N GLY A 134 -7.84 17.03 6.37
CA GLY A 134 -9.15 17.47 5.94
C GLY A 134 -9.43 17.38 4.43
N ILE A 135 -8.56 16.73 3.65
CA ILE A 135 -8.81 16.52 2.22
C ILE A 135 -9.89 15.44 2.01
N GLN A 136 -10.51 15.45 0.84
CA GLN A 136 -11.57 14.49 0.51
C GLN A 136 -11.11 13.03 0.68
N LYS A 137 -11.97 12.19 1.27
CA LYS A 137 -11.65 10.79 1.62
C LYS A 137 -11.21 9.95 0.43
N ASN A 138 -11.73 10.21 -0.76
CA ASN A 138 -11.36 9.51 -2.00
C ASN A 138 -9.93 9.78 -2.46
N ARG A 139 -9.28 10.83 -1.94
CA ARG A 139 -7.89 11.22 -2.28
C ARG A 139 -6.85 10.66 -1.31
N ILE A 140 -7.26 9.86 -0.33
CA ILE A 140 -6.35 9.21 0.64
C ILE A 140 -6.51 7.71 0.52
N ILE A 141 -5.41 7.02 0.21
CA ILE A 141 -5.38 5.60 -0.10
C ILE A 141 -4.26 4.94 0.69
N GLY A 142 -4.55 3.87 1.42
CA GLY A 142 -3.50 3.05 2.04
C GLY A 142 -3.16 1.85 1.18
N MET A 143 -1.86 1.65 0.88
CA MET A 143 -1.37 0.51 0.13
C MET A 143 -1.10 -0.67 1.08
N GLY A 144 -2.07 -1.56 1.27
CA GLY A 144 -1.94 -2.76 2.09
C GLY A 144 -2.44 -3.98 1.34
N GLY A 145 -3.76 -4.06 1.16
CA GLY A 145 -4.43 -5.21 0.56
C GLY A 145 -3.93 -5.56 -0.85
N ALA A 146 -3.50 -4.59 -1.65
CA ALA A 146 -2.90 -4.84 -2.96
C ALA A 146 -1.63 -5.71 -2.86
N LEU A 147 -0.76 -5.40 -1.89
CA LEU A 147 0.44 -6.20 -1.60
C LEU A 147 0.07 -7.56 -1.00
N ASP A 148 -0.86 -7.58 -0.04
CA ASP A 148 -1.27 -8.82 0.63
C ASP A 148 -1.96 -9.78 -0.33
N SER A 149 -2.75 -9.26 -1.27
CA SER A 149 -3.34 -10.05 -2.35
C SER A 149 -2.30 -10.61 -3.31
N ALA A 150 -1.22 -9.88 -3.60
CA ALA A 150 -0.12 -10.41 -4.39
C ALA A 150 0.58 -11.59 -3.68
N ARG A 151 0.78 -11.50 -2.36
CA ARG A 151 1.29 -12.61 -1.53
C ARG A 151 0.34 -13.79 -1.53
N PHE A 152 -0.96 -13.54 -1.39
CA PHE A 152 -1.98 -14.58 -1.41
C PHE A 152 -2.02 -15.33 -2.74
N LYS A 153 -2.00 -14.61 -3.86
CA LYS A 153 -1.94 -15.21 -5.21
C LYS A 153 -0.66 -16.05 -5.39
N TYR A 154 0.47 -15.56 -4.89
CA TYR A 154 1.72 -16.31 -4.92
C TYR A 154 1.60 -17.65 -4.15
N ARG A 155 1.05 -17.62 -2.91
CA ARG A 155 0.86 -18.85 -2.11
C ARG A 155 -0.17 -19.81 -2.72
N LEU A 156 -1.23 -19.28 -3.32
CA LEU A 156 -2.18 -20.11 -4.07
C LEU A 156 -1.52 -20.78 -5.28
N ALA A 157 -0.74 -20.03 -6.05
CA ALA A 157 -0.03 -20.56 -7.21
C ALA A 157 0.96 -21.68 -6.83
N GLU A 158 1.72 -21.50 -5.74
CA GLU A 158 2.58 -22.55 -5.18
C GLU A 158 1.77 -23.79 -4.78
N ALA A 159 0.67 -23.62 -4.03
CA ALA A 159 -0.16 -24.72 -3.58
C ALA A 159 -0.84 -25.47 -4.73
N LEU A 160 -1.17 -24.79 -5.81
CA LEU A 160 -1.83 -25.33 -7.00
C LEU A 160 -0.85 -25.93 -8.03
N ASP A 161 0.46 -25.70 -7.85
CA ASP A 161 1.48 -25.95 -8.88
C ASP A 161 1.05 -25.35 -10.24
N ALA A 162 0.70 -24.06 -10.23
CA ALA A 162 0.11 -23.37 -11.36
C ALA A 162 0.82 -22.03 -11.67
N PRO A 163 0.75 -21.54 -12.94
CA PRO A 163 1.20 -20.19 -13.25
C PRO A 163 0.46 -19.16 -12.41
N ILE A 164 1.17 -18.17 -11.87
CA ILE A 164 0.56 -17.13 -11.03
C ILE A 164 -0.48 -16.28 -11.80
N SER A 165 -0.32 -16.16 -13.11
CA SER A 165 -1.27 -15.48 -14.00
C SER A 165 -2.62 -16.19 -14.13
N ASP A 166 -2.68 -17.47 -13.77
CA ASP A 166 -3.89 -18.31 -13.82
C ASP A 166 -4.71 -18.23 -12.51
N VAL A 167 -4.16 -17.57 -11.49
CA VAL A 167 -4.73 -17.52 -10.14
C VAL A 167 -5.24 -16.13 -9.81
N ASP A 168 -6.46 -16.07 -9.29
CA ASP A 168 -7.01 -14.84 -8.72
C ASP A 168 -7.42 -15.03 -7.25
N GLY A 169 -7.25 -13.95 -6.49
CA GLY A 169 -7.54 -13.93 -5.05
C GLY A 169 -7.33 -12.54 -4.46
N MET A 170 -8.06 -12.27 -3.39
CA MET A 170 -8.06 -10.97 -2.73
C MET A 170 -7.91 -11.12 -1.23
N VAL A 171 -7.18 -10.19 -0.62
CA VAL A 171 -7.07 -10.02 0.82
C VAL A 171 -7.69 -8.67 1.18
N ILE A 172 -8.61 -8.68 2.15
CA ILE A 172 -9.20 -7.49 2.76
C ILE A 172 -8.81 -7.42 4.23
N GLY A 173 -9.35 -6.45 4.97
CA GLY A 173 -9.03 -6.28 6.39
C GLY A 173 -7.78 -5.43 6.62
N GLY A 174 -7.32 -5.34 7.85
CA GLY A 174 -6.17 -4.53 8.26
C GLY A 174 -4.84 -5.13 7.81
N HIS A 175 -3.90 -4.28 7.43
CA HIS A 175 -2.56 -4.67 6.98
C HIS A 175 -1.65 -5.10 8.14
N SER A 176 -1.96 -6.24 8.72
CA SER A 176 -1.17 -6.88 9.80
C SER A 176 -1.42 -8.38 9.82
N ASP A 177 -0.49 -9.16 10.41
CA ASP A 177 -0.58 -10.62 10.46
C ASP A 177 -1.93 -11.13 11.01
N LYS A 178 -2.51 -10.40 11.97
CA LYS A 178 -3.81 -10.76 12.56
C LYS A 178 -5.01 -10.09 11.86
N GLY A 179 -4.76 -9.01 11.12
CA GLY A 179 -5.82 -8.22 10.50
C GLY A 179 -6.17 -8.66 9.07
N MET A 180 -5.27 -9.37 8.38
CA MET A 180 -5.52 -9.84 7.03
C MET A 180 -6.63 -10.89 6.96
N VAL A 181 -7.55 -10.72 6.01
CA VAL A 181 -8.63 -11.65 5.69
C VAL A 181 -8.47 -12.12 4.24
N PRO A 182 -7.68 -13.18 3.98
CA PRO A 182 -7.59 -13.79 2.66
C PRO A 182 -8.92 -14.47 2.30
N LEU A 183 -9.59 -13.98 1.26
CA LEU A 183 -10.89 -14.45 0.82
C LEU A 183 -10.78 -15.77 0.04
N ILE A 184 -10.58 -16.87 0.73
CA ILE A 184 -10.50 -18.22 0.13
C ILE A 184 -11.78 -18.57 -0.63
N SER A 185 -12.95 -18.18 -0.09
CA SER A 185 -14.27 -18.43 -0.66
C SER A 185 -14.44 -17.82 -2.07
N LYS A 186 -13.68 -16.77 -2.37
CA LYS A 186 -13.70 -16.03 -3.64
C LYS A 186 -12.45 -16.26 -4.51
N ALA A 187 -11.48 -17.03 -4.02
CA ALA A 187 -10.27 -17.32 -4.80
C ALA A 187 -10.53 -18.33 -5.90
N THR A 188 -9.93 -18.09 -7.07
CA THR A 188 -10.13 -18.92 -8.26
C THR A 188 -8.83 -19.21 -9.00
N ARG A 189 -8.83 -20.32 -9.72
CA ARG A 189 -7.89 -20.59 -10.80
C ARG A 189 -8.69 -20.53 -12.10
N ASN A 190 -8.45 -19.54 -12.93
CA ASN A 190 -9.15 -19.31 -14.19
C ASN A 190 -10.69 -19.45 -14.04
N SER A 191 -11.28 -18.72 -13.11
CA SER A 191 -12.71 -18.71 -12.74
C SER A 191 -13.24 -19.97 -12.03
N ILE A 192 -12.44 -21.01 -11.83
CA ILE A 192 -12.82 -22.22 -11.07
C ILE A 192 -12.37 -22.03 -9.62
N LYS A 193 -13.26 -22.24 -8.66
CA LYS A 193 -12.94 -22.10 -7.23
C LYS A 193 -11.73 -22.96 -6.83
N VAL A 194 -10.81 -22.40 -6.07
CA VAL A 194 -9.60 -23.13 -5.59
C VAL A 194 -9.93 -24.34 -4.72
N SER A 195 -11.10 -24.35 -4.09
CA SER A 195 -11.62 -25.50 -3.33
C SER A 195 -11.90 -26.74 -4.19
N ASN A 196 -11.96 -26.60 -5.53
CA ASN A 196 -12.09 -27.75 -6.43
C ASN A 196 -10.75 -28.46 -6.66
N PHE A 197 -9.63 -27.82 -6.29
CA PHE A 197 -8.27 -28.34 -6.53
C PHE A 197 -7.52 -28.66 -5.22
N LEU A 198 -7.85 -27.95 -4.13
CA LEU A 198 -7.14 -28.06 -2.85
C LEU A 198 -8.08 -28.48 -1.73
N SER A 199 -7.58 -29.34 -0.82
CA SER A 199 -8.30 -29.68 0.40
C SER A 199 -8.42 -28.46 1.33
N ALA A 200 -9.36 -28.51 2.27
CA ALA A 200 -9.54 -27.47 3.29
C ALA A 200 -8.26 -27.20 4.07
N GLU A 201 -7.54 -28.26 4.47
CA GLU A 201 -6.26 -28.17 5.19
C GLU A 201 -5.19 -27.41 4.38
N ARG A 202 -5.07 -27.69 3.08
CA ARG A 202 -4.14 -26.96 2.21
C ARG A 202 -4.53 -25.50 2.03
N LEU A 203 -5.82 -25.20 1.94
CA LEU A 203 -6.33 -23.82 1.85
C LEU A 203 -6.09 -23.05 3.15
N ASP A 204 -6.27 -23.69 4.32
CA ASP A 204 -5.96 -23.07 5.61
C ASP A 204 -4.46 -22.79 5.73
N LYS A 205 -3.61 -23.69 5.26
CA LYS A 205 -2.16 -23.44 5.20
C LYS A 205 -1.84 -22.23 4.31
N VAL A 206 -2.46 -22.12 3.15
CA VAL A 206 -2.28 -20.94 2.26
C VAL A 206 -2.71 -19.65 2.96
N ARG A 207 -3.83 -19.67 3.71
CA ARG A 207 -4.30 -18.53 4.50
C ARG A 207 -3.25 -18.09 5.52
N GLU A 208 -2.76 -19.02 6.32
CA GLU A 208 -1.77 -18.72 7.37
C GLU A 208 -0.42 -18.29 6.79
N ASP A 209 0.09 -18.97 5.76
CA ASP A 209 1.33 -18.59 5.08
C ASP A 209 1.24 -17.18 4.43
N THR A 210 0.05 -16.77 4.00
CA THR A 210 -0.21 -15.41 3.49
C THR A 210 -0.08 -14.38 4.62
N LYS A 211 -0.75 -14.61 5.74
CA LYS A 211 -0.75 -13.70 6.90
C LYS A 211 0.66 -13.45 7.43
N VAL A 212 1.46 -14.49 7.58
CA VAL A 212 2.83 -14.37 8.10
C VAL A 212 3.88 -14.03 7.03
N GLY A 213 3.48 -13.84 5.78
CA GLY A 213 4.39 -13.63 4.65
C GLY A 213 5.33 -12.43 4.83
N GLY A 214 4.85 -11.34 5.42
CA GLY A 214 5.67 -10.16 5.72
C GLY A 214 6.74 -10.44 6.78
N ALA A 215 6.37 -11.10 7.86
CA ALA A 215 7.29 -11.49 8.94
C ALA A 215 8.33 -12.51 8.44
N THR A 216 7.92 -13.47 7.62
CA THR A 216 8.81 -14.44 6.99
C THR A 216 9.88 -13.77 6.13
N LEU A 217 9.49 -12.83 5.27
CA LEU A 217 10.43 -12.08 4.44
C LEU A 217 11.39 -11.24 5.29
N THR A 218 10.87 -10.58 6.33
CA THR A 218 11.73 -9.79 7.25
C THR A 218 12.77 -10.68 7.94
N LYS A 219 12.40 -11.88 8.34
CA LYS A 219 13.34 -12.85 8.93
C LYS A 219 14.42 -13.30 7.94
N LEU A 220 14.04 -13.54 6.69
CA LEU A 220 14.98 -14.02 5.65
C LEU A 220 15.90 -12.90 5.14
N LEU A 221 15.39 -11.68 4.98
CA LEU A 221 16.13 -10.54 4.42
C LEU A 221 16.88 -9.71 5.48
N GLY A 222 16.54 -9.87 6.77
CA GLY A 222 17.02 -8.99 7.84
C GLY A 222 16.39 -7.59 7.83
N THR A 223 15.46 -7.33 6.91
CA THR A 223 14.73 -6.07 6.75
C THR A 223 13.39 -6.31 6.08
N SER A 224 12.52 -5.29 6.03
CA SER A 224 11.23 -5.38 5.33
C SER A 224 11.41 -5.58 3.83
N ALA A 225 10.47 -6.29 3.19
CA ALA A 225 10.39 -6.41 1.74
C ALA A 225 10.26 -5.03 1.07
N TRP A 226 10.77 -4.88 -0.16
CA TRP A 226 10.69 -3.62 -0.92
C TRP A 226 10.27 -3.80 -2.39
N TYR A 227 10.61 -4.89 -3.07
CA TYR A 227 10.22 -5.11 -4.46
C TYR A 227 8.70 -5.20 -4.65
N ALA A 228 8.05 -6.10 -3.92
CA ALA A 228 6.60 -6.27 -4.01
C ALA A 228 5.81 -5.03 -3.54
N PRO A 229 6.16 -4.35 -2.44
CA PRO A 229 5.59 -3.05 -2.10
C PRO A 229 5.73 -2.01 -3.20
N GLY A 230 6.92 -1.86 -3.80
CA GLY A 230 7.16 -0.94 -4.91
C GLY A 230 6.29 -1.25 -6.13
N ALA A 231 6.18 -2.52 -6.50
CA ALA A 231 5.33 -2.97 -7.60
C ALA A 231 3.83 -2.73 -7.32
N ALA A 232 3.37 -2.97 -6.07
CA ALA A 232 2.01 -2.71 -5.66
C ALA A 232 1.67 -1.21 -5.76
N VAL A 233 2.48 -0.34 -5.16
CA VAL A 233 2.33 1.12 -5.27
C VAL A 233 2.28 1.56 -6.74
N SER A 234 3.23 1.12 -7.55
CA SER A 234 3.28 1.48 -8.97
C SER A 234 2.01 1.07 -9.73
N SER A 235 1.37 -0.05 -9.35
CA SER A 235 0.12 -0.50 -9.95
C SER A 235 -1.07 0.39 -9.56
N LEU A 236 -1.14 0.85 -8.29
CA LEU A 236 -2.13 1.82 -7.84
C LEU A 236 -1.95 3.16 -8.56
N VAL A 237 -0.71 3.69 -8.56
CA VAL A 237 -0.35 4.95 -9.23
C VAL A 237 -0.72 4.88 -10.72
N GLN A 238 -0.41 3.78 -11.41
CA GLN A 238 -0.76 3.59 -12.81
C GLN A 238 -2.28 3.58 -13.06
N SER A 239 -3.05 2.94 -12.18
CA SER A 239 -4.51 2.91 -12.31
C SER A 239 -5.10 4.32 -12.22
N ILE A 240 -4.60 5.14 -11.31
CA ILE A 240 -4.99 6.54 -11.15
C ILE A 240 -4.53 7.36 -12.36
N ALA A 241 -3.26 7.28 -12.69
CA ALA A 241 -2.62 8.03 -13.76
C ALA A 241 -3.28 7.85 -15.12
N CYS A 242 -3.56 6.59 -15.46
CA CYS A 242 -4.14 6.21 -16.75
C CYS A 242 -5.67 6.04 -16.71
N ASN A 243 -6.30 6.36 -15.58
CA ASN A 243 -7.75 6.19 -15.37
C ASN A 243 -8.24 4.77 -15.71
N HIS A 244 -7.52 3.75 -15.25
CA HIS A 244 -7.82 2.36 -15.63
C HIS A 244 -9.10 1.82 -14.99
N MET A 245 -9.63 2.47 -13.96
CA MET A 245 -10.83 2.01 -13.22
C MET A 245 -10.70 0.57 -12.70
N LYS A 246 -9.49 0.17 -12.33
CA LYS A 246 -9.22 -1.18 -11.81
C LYS A 246 -9.62 -1.32 -10.36
N ILE A 247 -10.01 -2.53 -9.99
CA ILE A 247 -10.31 -2.89 -8.61
C ILE A 247 -9.01 -3.29 -7.90
N PHE A 248 -8.75 -2.64 -6.75
CA PHE A 248 -7.69 -3.01 -5.84
C PHE A 248 -8.22 -3.07 -4.41
N PRO A 249 -7.80 -4.02 -3.58
CA PRO A 249 -7.99 -3.90 -2.14
C PRO A 249 -7.01 -2.86 -1.59
N CYS A 250 -7.57 -1.80 -1.04
CA CYS A 250 -6.83 -0.68 -0.45
C CYS A 250 -7.45 -0.30 0.89
N SER A 251 -6.64 0.23 1.79
CA SER A 251 -7.14 0.87 3.00
C SER A 251 -7.84 2.17 2.63
N ALA A 252 -9.12 2.23 2.89
CA ALA A 252 -10.00 3.36 2.62
C ALA A 252 -10.78 3.73 3.87
N LEU A 253 -11.11 5.02 4.04
CA LEU A 253 -11.98 5.45 5.12
C LEU A 253 -13.40 4.96 4.86
N LEU A 254 -13.92 4.16 5.79
CA LEU A 254 -15.30 3.65 5.77
C LEU A 254 -16.22 4.58 6.57
N ASP A 255 -17.42 4.77 6.04
CA ASP A 255 -18.48 5.58 6.64
C ASP A 255 -19.85 4.93 6.42
N GLY A 256 -19.95 3.65 6.76
CA GLY A 256 -21.15 2.81 6.62
C GLY A 256 -20.93 1.52 5.87
N GLU A 257 -19.95 1.49 4.99
CA GLU A 257 -19.64 0.30 4.22
C GLU A 257 -19.26 -0.87 5.16
N TYR A 258 -19.78 -2.07 4.92
CA TYR A 258 -19.68 -3.25 5.79
C TYR A 258 -20.18 -3.04 7.22
N GLY A 259 -21.02 -2.01 7.46
CA GLY A 259 -21.45 -1.60 8.80
C GLY A 259 -20.34 -0.96 9.65
N LEU A 260 -19.22 -0.58 9.04
CA LEU A 260 -18.06 0.00 9.71
C LEU A 260 -18.01 1.52 9.51
N HIS A 261 -17.60 2.25 10.55
CA HIS A 261 -17.55 3.71 10.53
C HIS A 261 -16.23 4.21 11.10
N ASP A 262 -15.78 5.35 10.56
CA ASP A 262 -14.66 6.12 11.08
C ASP A 262 -13.35 5.34 11.29
N LEU A 263 -13.02 4.48 10.35
CA LEU A 263 -11.72 3.80 10.31
C LEU A 263 -11.25 3.58 8.86
N CYS A 264 -9.95 3.50 8.69
CA CYS A 264 -9.34 3.08 7.43
C CYS A 264 -8.99 1.60 7.53
N ILE A 265 -9.49 0.81 6.58
CA ILE A 265 -9.25 -0.64 6.53
C ILE A 265 -9.27 -1.11 5.07
N GLY A 266 -8.57 -2.20 4.77
CA GLY A 266 -8.49 -2.78 3.43
C GLY A 266 -9.82 -3.33 2.95
N VAL A 267 -10.36 -2.73 1.89
CA VAL A 267 -11.59 -3.14 1.20
C VAL A 267 -11.39 -2.99 -0.31
N PRO A 268 -12.17 -3.69 -1.16
CA PRO A 268 -12.09 -3.51 -2.60
C PRO A 268 -12.54 -2.10 -2.99
N VAL A 269 -11.69 -1.40 -3.73
CA VAL A 269 -12.01 -0.06 -4.27
C VAL A 269 -11.75 -0.02 -5.77
N ILE A 270 -12.52 0.77 -6.50
CA ILE A 270 -12.21 1.14 -7.88
C ILE A 270 -11.29 2.34 -7.83
N LEU A 271 -10.10 2.24 -8.45
CA LEU A 271 -9.15 3.34 -8.57
C LEU A 271 -9.19 3.93 -9.99
N GLY A 272 -9.54 5.20 -10.04
CA GLY A 272 -9.57 6.01 -11.24
C GLY A 272 -8.87 7.35 -11.02
N ARG A 273 -9.09 8.29 -11.94
CA ARG A 273 -8.39 9.58 -11.98
C ARG A 273 -8.56 10.43 -10.72
N ASN A 274 -9.68 10.28 -10.01
CA ASN A 274 -9.95 11.06 -8.79
C ASN A 274 -9.52 10.34 -7.49
N GLY A 275 -8.79 9.22 -7.62
CA GLY A 275 -8.43 8.34 -6.51
C GLY A 275 -9.44 7.21 -6.35
N ILE A 276 -10.06 7.06 -5.18
CA ILE A 276 -11.11 6.07 -4.94
C ILE A 276 -12.40 6.58 -5.58
N GLU A 277 -12.81 5.95 -6.67
CA GLU A 277 -14.07 6.28 -7.36
C GLU A 277 -15.27 5.61 -6.68
N LYS A 278 -15.06 4.41 -6.13
CA LYS A 278 -16.10 3.63 -5.43
C LYS A 278 -15.46 2.61 -4.49
N ILE A 279 -16.06 2.44 -3.31
CA ILE A 279 -15.85 1.28 -2.45
C ILE A 279 -16.87 0.20 -2.87
N ILE A 280 -16.42 -1.04 -2.98
CA ILE A 280 -17.27 -2.17 -3.35
C ILE A 280 -17.51 -3.02 -2.10
N GLU A 281 -18.77 -3.18 -1.72
CA GLU A 281 -19.16 -4.14 -0.70
C GLU A 281 -19.33 -5.52 -1.35
N LEU A 282 -18.53 -6.48 -0.87
CA LEU A 282 -18.63 -7.87 -1.30
C LEU A 282 -19.72 -8.57 -0.50
N ASP A 283 -20.43 -9.47 -1.14
CA ASP A 283 -21.24 -10.46 -0.44
C ASP A 283 -20.30 -11.49 0.21
N LEU A 284 -19.99 -11.25 1.49
CA LEU A 284 -19.12 -12.09 2.32
C LEU A 284 -19.96 -13.15 3.04
N ASP A 285 -19.42 -14.35 3.17
CA ASP A 285 -19.99 -15.32 4.09
C ASP A 285 -19.81 -14.87 5.55
N SER A 286 -20.50 -15.52 6.47
CA SER A 286 -20.48 -15.15 7.88
C SER A 286 -19.10 -15.26 8.53
N ALA A 287 -18.26 -16.18 8.07
CA ALA A 287 -16.91 -16.36 8.59
C ALA A 287 -16.00 -15.21 8.16
N ASP A 288 -15.98 -14.87 6.86
CA ASP A 288 -15.19 -13.77 6.31
C ASP A 288 -15.66 -12.42 6.88
N LEU A 289 -16.98 -12.22 7.07
CA LEU A 289 -17.52 -11.01 7.70
C LEU A 289 -17.11 -10.89 9.17
N ASN A 290 -17.15 -11.97 9.93
CA ASN A 290 -16.70 -11.97 11.32
C ASN A 290 -15.19 -11.63 11.41
N HIS A 291 -14.36 -12.23 10.55
CA HIS A 291 -12.94 -11.91 10.51
C HIS A 291 -12.68 -10.45 10.13
N LEU A 292 -13.47 -9.87 9.23
CA LEU A 292 -13.36 -8.45 8.90
C LEU A 292 -13.73 -7.57 10.09
N THR A 293 -14.76 -7.93 10.84
CA THR A 293 -15.18 -7.21 12.06
C THR A 293 -14.10 -7.26 13.15
N GLU A 294 -13.55 -8.43 13.43
CA GLU A 294 -12.42 -8.59 14.36
C GLU A 294 -11.19 -7.79 13.92
N SER A 295 -10.92 -7.78 12.63
CA SER A 295 -9.85 -6.97 12.04
C SER A 295 -10.07 -5.48 12.25
N ALA A 296 -11.29 -4.99 12.06
CA ALA A 296 -11.69 -3.60 12.26
C ALA A 296 -11.51 -3.17 13.73
N GLU A 297 -11.89 -4.02 14.67
CA GLU A 297 -11.66 -3.79 16.11
C GLU A 297 -10.15 -3.64 16.41
N GLY A 298 -9.32 -4.49 15.81
CA GLY A 298 -7.86 -4.43 15.94
C GLY A 298 -7.27 -3.13 15.40
N VAL A 299 -7.77 -2.64 14.27
CA VAL A 299 -7.37 -1.36 13.68
C VAL A 299 -7.85 -0.20 14.55
N SER A 300 -9.11 -0.19 14.99
CA SER A 300 -9.67 0.84 15.87
C SER A 300 -8.88 0.97 17.18
N LYS A 301 -8.52 -0.18 17.78
CA LYS A 301 -7.64 -0.20 18.97
C LYS A 301 -6.25 0.39 18.69
N THR A 302 -5.74 0.22 17.49
CA THR A 302 -4.46 0.83 17.10
C THR A 302 -4.62 2.33 16.87
N ASN A 303 -5.73 2.76 16.26
CA ASN A 303 -6.03 4.18 16.04
C ASN A 303 -6.19 4.96 17.35
N SER A 304 -6.73 4.35 18.42
CA SER A 304 -6.85 5.01 19.72
C SER A 304 -5.51 5.43 20.33
N LEU A 305 -4.40 4.83 19.89
CA LEU A 305 -3.04 5.19 20.33
C LEU A 305 -2.56 6.51 19.69
N LEU A 306 -3.26 7.06 18.70
CA LEU A 306 -2.91 8.34 18.06
C LEU A 306 -3.26 9.55 18.96
N GLY A 307 -4.19 9.40 19.90
CA GLY A 307 -4.62 10.50 20.77
C GLY A 307 -5.35 11.63 20.02
N LEU A 308 -6.09 11.28 18.96
CA LEU A 308 -6.85 12.21 18.10
C LEU A 308 -8.25 12.45 18.67
#